data_1242e9702ebef87365a4a9eb40f8a3b6
#
_entry.id   1242e9702ebef87365a4a9eb40f8a3b6
#
_cell.length_a   1.000
_cell.length_b   1.000
_cell.length_c   1.000
_cell.angle_alpha   90.00
_cell.angle_beta   90.00
_cell.angle_gamma   90.00
#
_symmetry.space_group_name_H-M   'P 1'
#
loop_
_entity.id
_entity.type
_entity.pdbx_description
1 polymer ?
#
loop_
_entity_poly.entity_id
_entity_poly.type
_entity_poly.pdbx_seq_one_letter_code
_entity_poly.pdbx_strand_id
1 'polypeptide(L)'
;MKNRKAPTFSAASMATGTLILAIFSSQAMAADALSPDSEWMFGDWGGYRTQLQDDGIKFDVNYTMESAANLGGGANTNTTMRYSDQWTFGTNFDLQKLLDWQDAEFQMTVTNRNGQNVSEQVADQRTGMLSSVQEVYGRGQTWRLTQFWLRKGLFNDVVDLKAGRVTVGEDFDNFDGNLFQNLALGSGQAGNWRGDRWFNWPVSQWGGRIKFNITPEVFFQVGFYDQNRANYDRGDGFRLDTSNSEGNLVPVELGWKPTFGPEKLPGNYRIGYYYSSVDGDVYGSWRNGGYQDQAHAYGGYLLLQQQLTAQDGDVNRGLGVRVQAVMNDHKTSKTDNYQSIAFTWTGPFDARPQDEIGVGASRIHVNSDYTRALRQQNQANGESRFDSPTYLPIQEGSEYNYEVYYNAKVTNWMSLRPNLQYVVAPGAVSEVKDAFIGGISANIAF
;
A
#
# COMPACT_ATOMS: atom_id res chain seq x y z
N MET A 1 -60.22 -40.91 -2.83
CA MET A 1 -60.74 -40.03 -1.76
C MET A 1 -59.70 -39.89 -0.70
N LYS A 2 -59.10 -38.75 -0.60
CA LYS A 2 -58.59 -38.05 0.59
C LYS A 2 -57.80 -36.83 0.11
N ASN A 3 -58.46 -35.66 0.22
CA ASN A 3 -57.88 -34.33 0.03
C ASN A 3 -56.73 -34.08 1.00
N ARG A 4 -55.57 -33.64 0.50
CA ARG A 4 -54.57 -32.92 1.31
C ARG A 4 -54.48 -31.48 0.82
N LYS A 5 -54.94 -30.58 1.70
CA LYS A 5 -54.81 -29.12 1.56
C LYS A 5 -53.32 -28.72 1.62
N ALA A 6 -52.90 -27.86 0.69
CA ALA A 6 -51.64 -27.13 0.75
C ALA A 6 -51.72 -26.06 1.86
N PRO A 7 -50.61 -25.79 2.58
CA PRO A 7 -50.59 -24.65 3.49
C PRO A 7 -50.35 -23.35 2.72
N THR A 8 -51.21 -22.40 2.94
CA THR A 8 -51.12 -21.03 2.55
C THR A 8 -50.01 -20.35 3.36
N PHE A 9 -48.91 -19.92 2.70
CA PHE A 9 -47.96 -19.00 3.32
C PHE A 9 -48.54 -17.58 3.27
N SER A 10 -48.75 -17.03 4.46
CA SER A 10 -49.15 -15.64 4.72
C SER A 10 -48.04 -14.68 4.28
N ALA A 11 -48.39 -13.74 3.41
CA ALA A 11 -47.59 -12.59 3.08
C ALA A 11 -47.63 -11.57 4.23
N ALA A 12 -46.60 -11.60 5.08
CA ALA A 12 -46.35 -10.54 6.05
C ALA A 12 -44.86 -10.51 6.36
N SER A 13 -44.11 -9.61 5.70
CA SER A 13 -42.85 -8.99 6.11
C SER A 13 -42.10 -8.40 4.90
N MET A 14 -42.69 -7.45 4.25
CA MET A 14 -41.97 -6.46 3.43
C MET A 14 -42.36 -5.07 3.93
N ALA A 15 -41.81 -4.68 5.06
CA ALA A 15 -41.92 -3.30 5.54
C ALA A 15 -40.85 -3.07 6.62
N THR A 16 -39.58 -3.07 6.24
CA THR A 16 -38.49 -2.55 7.12
C THR A 16 -37.27 -2.10 6.31
N GLY A 17 -37.44 -1.70 5.08
CA GLY A 17 -36.36 -1.21 4.22
C GLY A 17 -36.46 0.26 3.79
N THR A 18 -37.42 1.02 4.29
CA THR A 18 -37.73 2.35 3.74
C THR A 18 -37.79 3.47 4.81
N LEU A 19 -37.12 3.32 5.94
CA LEU A 19 -37.25 4.30 7.03
C LEU A 19 -35.94 5.00 7.43
N ILE A 20 -34.91 4.97 6.62
CA ILE A 20 -33.65 5.71 6.92
C ILE A 20 -33.41 6.90 5.96
N LEU A 21 -34.28 7.15 5.01
CA LEU A 21 -34.10 8.24 4.03
C LEU A 21 -34.99 9.49 4.22
N ALA A 22 -35.65 9.66 5.33
CA ALA A 22 -36.68 10.70 5.45
C ALA A 22 -36.57 11.62 6.69
N ILE A 23 -35.40 11.79 7.28
CA ILE A 23 -35.21 12.83 8.33
C ILE A 23 -33.89 13.58 8.08
N PHE A 24 -33.66 14.05 6.89
CA PHE A 24 -32.67 15.10 6.68
C PHE A 24 -33.43 16.36 6.25
N SER A 25 -33.58 17.31 7.16
CA SER A 25 -33.96 18.66 6.82
C SER A 25 -32.85 19.21 5.89
N SER A 26 -33.15 19.40 4.63
CA SER A 26 -32.22 19.76 3.55
C SER A 26 -31.48 21.09 3.74
N GLN A 27 -31.74 21.83 4.83
CA GLN A 27 -31.12 23.13 5.09
C GLN A 27 -29.90 23.07 6.03
N ALA A 28 -29.80 22.10 6.95
CA ALA A 28 -28.64 21.97 7.84
C ALA A 28 -27.45 21.26 7.17
N MET A 29 -27.72 20.29 6.27
CA MET A 29 -26.66 19.58 5.53
C MET A 29 -25.99 20.43 4.45
N ALA A 30 -26.67 21.38 3.86
CA ALA A 30 -26.13 22.22 2.80
C ALA A 30 -25.11 23.27 3.30
N ALA A 31 -25.16 23.66 4.58
CA ALA A 31 -24.25 24.66 5.15
C ALA A 31 -22.89 24.08 5.55
N ASP A 32 -22.80 22.77 5.82
CA ASP A 32 -21.56 22.12 6.32
C ASP A 32 -20.86 21.28 5.21
N ALA A 33 -21.62 20.77 4.25
CA ALA A 33 -21.09 20.11 3.08
C ALA A 33 -20.32 21.10 2.21
N LEU A 34 -19.17 20.67 1.66
CA LEU A 34 -18.25 21.45 0.83
C LEU A 34 -17.59 22.64 1.56
N SER A 35 -17.80 22.81 2.86
CA SER A 35 -17.08 23.83 3.64
C SER A 35 -15.58 23.52 3.60
N PRO A 36 -14.69 24.49 3.30
CA PRO A 36 -13.25 24.28 3.31
C PRO A 36 -12.69 23.85 4.68
N ASP A 37 -13.38 24.24 5.74
CA ASP A 37 -13.00 23.99 7.13
C ASP A 37 -13.52 22.65 7.67
N SER A 38 -14.44 21.99 6.94
CA SER A 38 -14.90 20.64 7.28
C SER A 38 -13.77 19.61 7.10
N GLU A 39 -13.69 18.62 7.96
CA GLU A 39 -12.78 17.48 7.79
C GLU A 39 -13.20 16.56 6.61
N TRP A 40 -14.49 16.62 6.22
CA TRP A 40 -15.09 15.76 5.22
C TRP A 40 -15.83 16.59 4.17
N MET A 41 -15.75 16.15 2.91
CA MET A 41 -16.40 16.83 1.78
C MET A 41 -17.92 16.96 1.96
N PHE A 42 -18.56 15.94 2.52
CA PHE A 42 -20.00 15.94 2.80
C PHE A 42 -20.37 16.43 4.21
N GLY A 43 -19.42 17.06 4.91
CA GLY A 43 -19.62 17.61 6.24
C GLY A 43 -19.89 16.56 7.31
N ASP A 44 -20.39 17.03 8.45
CA ASP A 44 -20.67 16.22 9.63
C ASP A 44 -22.10 15.64 9.66
N TRP A 45 -22.84 15.71 8.55
CA TRP A 45 -24.23 15.25 8.45
C TRP A 45 -25.16 15.85 9.50
N GLY A 46 -24.95 17.13 9.83
CA GLY A 46 -25.69 17.82 10.90
C GLY A 46 -25.38 17.31 12.31
N GLY A 47 -24.15 16.84 12.56
CA GLY A 47 -23.68 16.33 13.84
C GLY A 47 -23.78 14.80 13.98
N TYR A 48 -24.46 14.10 13.07
CA TYR A 48 -24.65 12.66 13.18
C TYR A 48 -23.34 11.86 13.03
N ARG A 49 -22.42 12.33 12.18
CA ARG A 49 -21.14 11.66 11.98
C ARG A 49 -20.28 11.68 13.24
N THR A 50 -20.16 12.86 13.86
CA THR A 50 -19.49 13.02 15.15
C THR A 50 -20.19 12.20 16.24
N GLN A 51 -21.52 12.22 16.31
CA GLN A 51 -22.25 11.40 17.27
C GLN A 51 -21.97 9.91 17.10
N LEU A 52 -21.99 9.38 15.86
CA LEU A 52 -21.67 7.98 15.60
C LEU A 52 -20.23 7.64 16.00
N GLN A 53 -19.27 8.55 15.75
CA GLN A 53 -17.88 8.38 16.17
C GLN A 53 -17.74 8.38 17.70
N ASP A 54 -18.50 9.24 18.41
CA ASP A 54 -18.53 9.27 19.87
C ASP A 54 -19.17 8.00 20.43
N ASP A 55 -20.16 7.45 19.75
CA ASP A 55 -20.81 6.18 20.07
C ASP A 55 -19.97 4.95 19.71
N GLY A 56 -18.83 5.14 18.99
CA GLY A 56 -17.89 4.06 18.68
C GLY A 56 -17.95 3.57 17.24
N ILE A 57 -18.56 4.29 16.29
CA ILE A 57 -18.62 3.93 14.87
C ILE A 57 -17.98 5.03 14.04
N LYS A 58 -16.76 4.79 13.56
CA LYS A 58 -16.02 5.76 12.73
C LYS A 58 -16.02 5.32 11.27
N PHE A 59 -16.46 6.22 10.39
CA PHE A 59 -16.38 6.03 8.94
C PHE A 59 -15.10 6.63 8.36
N ASP A 60 -14.48 5.91 7.43
CA ASP A 60 -13.31 6.31 6.67
C ASP A 60 -13.58 6.10 5.18
N VAL A 61 -14.07 7.14 4.51
CA VAL A 61 -14.41 7.10 3.09
C VAL A 61 -13.49 8.05 2.34
N ASN A 62 -12.62 7.50 1.51
CA ASN A 62 -11.59 8.23 0.80
C ASN A 62 -11.57 7.89 -0.68
N TYR A 63 -11.20 8.88 -1.48
CA TYR A 63 -10.90 8.74 -2.89
C TYR A 63 -9.51 9.27 -3.17
N THR A 64 -8.68 8.44 -3.78
CA THR A 64 -7.35 8.81 -4.25
C THR A 64 -7.30 8.66 -5.77
N MET A 65 -6.89 9.71 -6.46
CA MET A 65 -6.69 9.75 -7.90
C MET A 65 -5.23 10.03 -8.21
N GLU A 66 -4.69 9.35 -9.20
CA GLU A 66 -3.37 9.59 -9.75
C GLU A 66 -3.41 9.64 -11.27
N SER A 67 -2.93 10.72 -11.84
CA SER A 67 -2.70 10.85 -13.28
C SER A 67 -1.23 11.07 -13.56
N ALA A 68 -0.74 10.50 -14.65
CA ALA A 68 0.63 10.69 -15.11
C ALA A 68 0.72 10.66 -16.63
N ALA A 69 1.74 11.32 -17.18
CA ALA A 69 2.09 11.30 -18.59
C ALA A 69 3.60 11.13 -18.76
N ASN A 70 4.03 10.32 -19.74
CA ASN A 70 5.42 10.28 -20.15
C ASN A 70 5.73 11.53 -20.97
N LEU A 71 6.59 12.41 -20.45
CA LEU A 71 6.99 13.66 -21.08
C LEU A 71 8.22 13.48 -22.02
N GLY A 72 8.92 12.35 -21.88
CA GLY A 72 10.06 12.01 -22.74
C GLY A 72 10.79 10.75 -22.32
N GLY A 73 11.39 10.07 -23.25
CA GLY A 73 12.14 8.83 -23.03
C GLY A 73 11.25 7.60 -22.87
N GLY A 74 11.76 6.56 -22.19
CA GLY A 74 11.11 5.29 -22.02
C GLY A 74 11.14 4.41 -23.28
N ALA A 75 10.46 3.27 -23.21
CA ALA A 75 10.32 2.32 -24.31
C ALA A 75 9.40 2.85 -25.42
N ASN A 76 8.45 3.72 -25.05
CA ASN A 76 7.49 4.33 -25.94
C ASN A 76 7.40 5.83 -25.66
N THR A 77 7.60 6.67 -26.69
CA THR A 77 7.53 8.14 -26.57
C THR A 77 6.09 8.70 -26.60
N ASN A 78 5.07 7.87 -26.48
CA ASN A 78 3.70 8.31 -26.41
C ASN A 78 3.45 9.12 -25.12
N THR A 79 2.94 10.36 -25.28
CA THR A 79 2.66 11.28 -24.17
C THR A 79 1.21 11.18 -23.65
N THR A 80 0.48 10.12 -24.00
CA THR A 80 -0.90 9.95 -23.52
C THR A 80 -0.94 9.86 -22.00
N MET A 81 -1.71 10.76 -21.40
CA MET A 81 -1.97 10.73 -19.96
C MET A 81 -2.73 9.46 -19.59
N ARG A 82 -2.30 8.83 -18.51
CA ARG A 82 -3.00 7.70 -17.89
C ARG A 82 -3.51 8.10 -16.52
N TYR A 83 -4.65 7.54 -16.17
CA TYR A 83 -5.37 7.81 -14.93
C TYR A 83 -5.60 6.50 -14.19
N SER A 84 -5.39 6.52 -12.89
CA SER A 84 -5.75 5.44 -11.96
C SER A 84 -6.37 6.02 -10.70
N ASP A 85 -7.23 5.26 -10.05
CA ASP A 85 -7.88 5.66 -8.81
C ASP A 85 -8.08 4.52 -7.82
N GLN A 86 -8.34 4.92 -6.59
CA GLN A 86 -8.77 4.05 -5.52
C GLN A 86 -9.89 4.71 -4.70
N TRP A 87 -11.00 4.00 -4.56
CA TRP A 87 -11.99 4.23 -3.53
C TRP A 87 -11.69 3.38 -2.32
N THR A 88 -11.87 3.94 -1.15
CA THR A 88 -11.76 3.27 0.14
C THR A 88 -13.05 3.52 0.92
N PHE A 89 -13.69 2.45 1.38
CA PHE A 89 -14.88 2.49 2.24
C PHE A 89 -14.57 1.69 3.49
N GLY A 90 -14.19 2.39 4.55
CA GLY A 90 -13.81 1.82 5.84
C GLY A 90 -14.81 2.14 6.94
N THR A 91 -14.95 1.23 7.89
CA THR A 91 -15.66 1.46 9.14
C THR A 91 -14.88 0.80 10.27
N ASN A 92 -14.55 1.58 11.29
CA ASN A 92 -13.97 1.10 12.54
C ASN A 92 -15.03 1.10 13.63
N PHE A 93 -15.10 0.02 14.38
CA PHE A 93 -16.01 -0.17 15.52
C PHE A 93 -15.18 -0.26 16.80
N ASP A 94 -15.32 0.71 17.67
CA ASP A 94 -14.81 0.70 19.04
C ASP A 94 -15.71 -0.21 19.88
N LEU A 95 -15.26 -1.44 20.12
CA LEU A 95 -16.05 -2.44 20.82
C LEU A 95 -16.12 -2.16 22.34
N GLN A 96 -15.25 -1.32 22.88
CA GLN A 96 -15.38 -0.86 24.25
C GLN A 96 -16.62 0.03 24.42
N LYS A 97 -16.84 0.97 23.49
CA LYS A 97 -18.01 1.83 23.51
C LYS A 97 -19.31 1.07 23.18
N LEU A 98 -19.24 0.17 22.21
CA LEU A 98 -20.42 -0.53 21.70
C LEU A 98 -20.86 -1.74 22.56
N LEU A 99 -19.90 -2.44 23.15
CA LEU A 99 -20.12 -3.76 23.79
C LEU A 99 -19.47 -3.89 25.17
N ASP A 100 -18.90 -2.83 25.75
CA ASP A 100 -18.09 -2.85 26.98
C ASP A 100 -16.89 -3.81 26.91
N TRP A 101 -16.42 -4.13 25.70
CA TRP A 101 -15.25 -4.97 25.50
C TRP A 101 -13.98 -4.13 25.46
N GLN A 102 -13.36 -3.91 26.61
CA GLN A 102 -12.21 -3.04 26.79
C GLN A 102 -11.09 -3.28 25.79
N ASP A 103 -10.47 -2.21 25.28
CA ASP A 103 -9.31 -2.23 24.37
C ASP A 103 -9.52 -3.15 23.14
N ALA A 104 -10.75 -3.29 22.67
CA ALA A 104 -11.10 -4.07 21.51
C ALA A 104 -11.69 -3.21 20.40
N GLU A 105 -11.29 -3.46 19.17
CA GLU A 105 -11.81 -2.81 17.97
C GLU A 105 -11.96 -3.79 16.81
N PHE A 106 -12.92 -3.52 15.94
CA PHE A 106 -13.15 -4.27 14.73
C PHE A 106 -13.11 -3.33 13.53
N GLN A 107 -12.36 -3.71 12.49
CA GLN A 107 -12.24 -2.94 11.26
C GLN A 107 -12.79 -3.73 10.08
N MET A 108 -13.59 -3.05 9.24
CA MET A 108 -13.97 -3.54 7.93
C MET A 108 -13.69 -2.46 6.88
N THR A 109 -12.96 -2.82 5.82
CA THR A 109 -12.67 -1.91 4.71
C THR A 109 -12.77 -2.62 3.38
N VAL A 110 -13.50 -2.00 2.46
CA VAL A 110 -13.59 -2.41 1.07
C VAL A 110 -12.91 -1.35 0.20
N THR A 111 -12.10 -1.79 -0.75
CA THR A 111 -11.46 -0.89 -1.73
C THR A 111 -11.90 -1.24 -3.15
N ASN A 112 -11.85 -0.25 -4.01
CA ASN A 112 -11.98 -0.44 -5.45
C ASN A 112 -10.87 0.32 -6.15
N ARG A 113 -10.15 -0.33 -7.06
CA ARG A 113 -9.15 0.30 -7.94
C ARG A 113 -9.57 0.22 -9.38
N ASN A 114 -9.29 1.29 -10.15
CA ASN A 114 -9.58 1.38 -11.58
C ASN A 114 -8.45 2.08 -12.32
N GLY A 115 -8.55 2.06 -13.66
CA GLY A 115 -7.72 2.89 -14.54
C GLY A 115 -6.57 2.15 -15.21
N GLN A 116 -5.56 2.92 -15.61
CA GLN A 116 -4.38 2.50 -16.35
C GLN A 116 -3.14 3.20 -15.82
N ASN A 117 -1.96 2.58 -15.98
CA ASN A 117 -0.69 3.12 -15.51
C ASN A 117 0.21 3.52 -16.69
N VAL A 118 0.85 4.67 -16.59
CA VAL A 118 1.83 5.12 -17.57
C VAL A 118 3.12 4.30 -17.54
N SER A 119 3.40 3.56 -16.46
CA SER A 119 4.54 2.64 -16.37
C SER A 119 4.59 1.62 -17.52
N GLU A 120 3.41 1.23 -18.06
CA GLU A 120 3.30 0.34 -19.24
C GLU A 120 3.83 0.98 -20.54
N GLN A 121 3.98 2.30 -20.58
CA GLN A 121 4.57 3.04 -21.70
C GLN A 121 6.06 3.33 -21.48
N VAL A 122 6.46 3.42 -20.23
CA VAL A 122 7.82 3.79 -19.81
C VAL A 122 8.78 2.59 -19.96
N ALA A 123 8.36 1.39 -19.58
CA ALA A 123 9.18 0.18 -19.65
C ALA A 123 8.86 -0.68 -20.88
N ASP A 124 9.74 -1.62 -21.20
CA ASP A 124 9.43 -2.69 -22.16
C ASP A 124 8.27 -3.53 -21.63
N GLN A 125 7.26 -3.78 -22.47
CA GLN A 125 6.02 -4.48 -22.06
C GLN A 125 6.26 -5.94 -21.65
N ARG A 126 7.37 -6.56 -22.07
CA ARG A 126 7.73 -7.95 -21.72
C ARG A 126 8.28 -8.06 -20.30
N THR A 127 8.83 -6.98 -19.75
CA THR A 127 9.41 -6.94 -18.40
C THR A 127 8.63 -6.07 -17.41
N GLY A 128 8.05 -4.97 -17.88
CA GLY A 128 7.53 -3.89 -17.03
C GLY A 128 8.62 -3.07 -16.33
N MET A 129 8.23 -2.06 -15.59
CA MET A 129 9.08 -1.38 -14.63
C MET A 129 9.30 -2.27 -13.40
N LEU A 130 10.41 -2.07 -12.69
CA LEU A 130 10.55 -2.65 -11.35
C LEU A 130 9.65 -1.91 -10.35
N SER A 131 9.51 -0.59 -10.48
CA SER A 131 8.57 0.22 -9.71
C SER A 131 7.26 0.50 -10.47
N SER A 132 6.48 1.46 -9.96
CA SER A 132 5.29 2.00 -10.60
C SER A 132 5.26 3.51 -10.39
N VAL A 133 5.00 4.28 -11.44
CA VAL A 133 4.88 5.75 -11.36
C VAL A 133 3.53 6.21 -10.82
N GLN A 134 2.56 5.29 -10.69
CA GLN A 134 1.23 5.50 -10.09
C GLN A 134 0.99 4.35 -9.10
N GLU A 135 1.12 4.64 -7.79
CA GLU A 135 1.09 3.59 -6.75
C GLU A 135 -0.29 2.99 -6.54
N VAL A 136 -1.35 3.76 -6.75
CA VAL A 136 -2.73 3.25 -6.62
C VAL A 136 -3.15 2.33 -7.76
N TYR A 137 -2.33 2.19 -8.81
CA TYR A 137 -2.57 1.22 -9.88
C TYR A 137 -2.14 -0.18 -9.44
N GLY A 138 -2.84 -1.17 -9.96
CA GLY A 138 -2.46 -2.58 -9.81
C GLY A 138 -3.33 -3.35 -8.82
N ARG A 139 -2.91 -4.57 -8.55
CA ARG A 139 -3.62 -5.53 -7.71
C ARG A 139 -5.00 -5.91 -8.25
N GLY A 140 -5.13 -5.99 -9.61
CA GLY A 140 -6.29 -6.55 -10.32
C GLY A 140 -7.38 -5.57 -10.71
N GLN A 141 -7.27 -4.27 -10.40
CA GLN A 141 -8.26 -3.25 -10.79
C GLN A 141 -9.70 -3.72 -10.52
N THR A 142 -10.03 -3.97 -9.28
CA THR A 142 -11.27 -4.61 -8.84
C THR A 142 -11.67 -4.19 -7.43
N TRP A 143 -12.84 -4.63 -6.99
CA TRP A 143 -13.29 -4.52 -5.62
C TRP A 143 -12.63 -5.58 -4.73
N ARG A 144 -12.19 -5.19 -3.52
CA ARG A 144 -11.55 -6.09 -2.55
C ARG A 144 -12.00 -5.82 -1.12
N LEU A 145 -12.20 -6.88 -0.35
CA LEU A 145 -12.25 -6.83 1.11
C LEU A 145 -10.81 -6.70 1.61
N THR A 146 -10.38 -5.47 1.86
CA THR A 146 -8.99 -5.14 2.18
C THR A 146 -8.69 -5.34 3.67
N GLN A 147 -9.66 -5.04 4.52
CA GLN A 147 -9.55 -5.23 5.97
C GLN A 147 -10.83 -5.88 6.50
N PHE A 148 -10.67 -6.89 7.34
CA PHE A 148 -11.74 -7.52 8.11
C PHE A 148 -11.09 -8.20 9.31
N TRP A 149 -10.78 -7.42 10.33
CA TRP A 149 -9.98 -7.90 11.45
C TRP A 149 -10.47 -7.37 12.81
N LEU A 150 -10.14 -8.14 13.83
CA LEU A 150 -10.33 -7.80 15.23
C LEU A 150 -8.97 -7.52 15.86
N ARG A 151 -8.89 -6.42 16.61
CA ARG A 151 -7.76 -6.08 17.49
C ARG A 151 -8.20 -6.16 18.94
N LYS A 152 -7.30 -6.61 19.83
CA LYS A 152 -7.50 -6.69 21.27
C LYS A 152 -6.23 -6.33 22.01
N GLY A 153 -6.27 -5.27 22.79
CA GLY A 153 -5.28 -4.93 23.81
C GLY A 153 -5.44 -5.79 25.06
N LEU A 154 -4.32 -6.22 25.64
CA LEU A 154 -4.27 -6.95 26.90
C LEU A 154 -3.24 -6.30 27.82
N PHE A 155 -3.48 -6.33 29.13
CA PHE A 155 -2.57 -5.81 30.15
C PHE A 155 -2.26 -4.31 29.95
N ASN A 156 -3.28 -3.49 29.70
CA ASN A 156 -3.16 -2.07 29.34
C ASN A 156 -2.29 -1.87 28.08
N ASP A 157 -2.62 -2.57 27.01
CA ASP A 157 -1.90 -2.55 25.71
C ASP A 157 -0.42 -2.98 25.75
N VAL A 158 0.06 -3.60 26.82
CA VAL A 158 1.40 -4.24 26.84
C VAL A 158 1.47 -5.32 25.78
N VAL A 159 0.37 -6.07 25.58
CA VAL A 159 0.23 -7.04 24.48
C VAL A 159 -0.92 -6.60 23.61
N ASP A 160 -0.66 -6.44 22.33
CA ASP A 160 -1.63 -6.04 21.31
C ASP A 160 -1.76 -7.16 20.26
N LEU A 161 -2.95 -7.73 20.21
CA LEU A 161 -3.30 -8.83 19.30
C LEU A 161 -4.15 -8.30 18.14
N LYS A 162 -3.87 -8.75 16.92
CA LYS A 162 -4.69 -8.44 15.74
C LYS A 162 -4.80 -9.70 14.87
N ALA A 163 -5.99 -10.05 14.45
CA ALA A 163 -6.24 -11.22 13.60
C ALA A 163 -7.44 -11.02 12.69
N GLY A 164 -7.39 -11.62 11.50
CA GLY A 164 -8.44 -11.56 10.49
C GLY A 164 -7.91 -11.54 9.07
N ARG A 165 -8.63 -10.84 8.19
CA ARG A 165 -8.15 -10.50 6.84
C ARG A 165 -7.39 -9.19 6.93
N VAL A 166 -6.08 -9.27 6.76
CA VAL A 166 -5.14 -8.14 6.96
C VAL A 166 -4.13 -8.07 5.83
N THR A 167 -3.57 -6.89 5.60
CA THR A 167 -2.42 -6.69 4.74
C THR A 167 -1.16 -6.65 5.59
N VAL A 168 -0.08 -7.30 5.19
CA VAL A 168 1.15 -7.34 6.00
C VAL A 168 1.74 -5.95 6.20
N GLY A 169 1.71 -5.13 5.13
CA GLY A 169 2.25 -3.77 5.14
C GLY A 169 1.49 -2.77 6.03
N GLU A 170 0.34 -3.14 6.62
CA GLU A 170 -0.31 -2.33 7.67
C GLU A 170 0.49 -2.33 8.97
N ASP A 171 1.09 -3.46 9.30
CA ASP A 171 1.73 -3.67 10.59
C ASP A 171 3.27 -3.68 10.48
N PHE A 172 3.83 -4.21 9.38
CA PHE A 172 5.26 -4.43 9.18
C PHE A 172 5.81 -3.57 8.04
N ASP A 173 7.06 -3.10 8.16
CA ASP A 173 7.74 -2.25 7.17
C ASP A 173 6.90 -1.00 6.81
N ASN A 174 6.28 -0.40 7.82
CA ASN A 174 5.36 0.70 7.67
C ASN A 174 5.84 1.96 8.38
N PHE A 175 5.62 3.10 7.73
CA PHE A 175 5.79 4.43 8.32
C PHE A 175 4.59 5.31 7.94
N ASP A 176 4.33 6.33 8.75
CA ASP A 176 3.23 7.24 8.54
C ASP A 176 3.57 8.34 7.54
N GLY A 177 2.57 8.86 6.84
CA GLY A 177 2.69 10.10 6.07
C GLY A 177 3.42 9.97 4.74
N ASN A 178 3.17 8.91 3.94
CA ASN A 178 3.70 8.83 2.59
C ASN A 178 2.81 9.58 1.59
N LEU A 179 3.41 10.50 0.82
CA LEU A 179 2.74 11.24 -0.24
C LEU A 179 3.39 11.07 -1.63
N PHE A 180 4.47 10.31 -1.78
CA PHE A 180 5.05 10.02 -3.09
C PHE A 180 4.09 9.21 -3.95
N GLN A 181 3.98 9.56 -5.23
CA GLN A 181 3.17 8.83 -6.21
C GLN A 181 3.93 7.62 -6.78
N ASN A 182 5.26 7.66 -6.78
CA ASN A 182 6.08 6.53 -7.19
C ASN A 182 6.12 5.47 -6.10
N LEU A 183 5.72 4.25 -6.45
CA LEU A 183 5.66 3.12 -5.53
C LEU A 183 7.00 2.84 -4.81
N ALA A 184 8.13 3.09 -5.49
CA ALA A 184 9.45 2.87 -4.91
C ALA A 184 9.83 3.86 -3.78
N LEU A 185 9.00 4.86 -3.50
CA LEU A 185 9.20 5.83 -2.42
C LEU A 185 8.14 5.70 -1.32
N GLY A 186 7.26 4.69 -1.40
CA GLY A 186 6.22 4.37 -0.42
C GLY A 186 6.71 3.53 0.76
N SER A 187 5.76 3.11 1.61
CA SER A 187 5.98 2.10 2.65
C SER A 187 5.80 0.67 2.11
N GLY A 188 6.10 -0.33 2.94
CA GLY A 188 5.89 -1.75 2.58
C GLY A 188 6.83 -2.26 1.50
N GLN A 189 8.04 -1.72 1.42
CA GLN A 189 8.99 -2.04 0.36
C GLN A 189 9.46 -3.50 0.38
N ALA A 190 9.55 -4.13 1.55
CA ALA A 190 9.84 -5.55 1.65
C ALA A 190 8.85 -6.40 0.82
N GLY A 191 7.57 -6.03 0.84
CA GLY A 191 6.53 -6.67 0.06
C GLY A 191 6.61 -6.38 -1.43
N ASN A 192 6.94 -5.16 -1.81
CA ASN A 192 6.96 -4.74 -3.21
C ASN A 192 8.01 -5.51 -4.02
N TRP A 193 9.19 -5.77 -3.44
CA TRP A 193 10.29 -6.43 -4.15
C TRP A 193 10.32 -7.93 -3.95
N ARG A 194 9.54 -8.46 -3.03
CA ARG A 194 9.40 -9.89 -2.80
C ARG A 194 8.35 -10.54 -3.71
N GLY A 195 7.56 -9.74 -4.40
CA GLY A 195 6.53 -10.21 -5.32
C GLY A 195 5.30 -10.75 -4.58
N ASP A 196 4.84 -11.93 -4.98
CA ASP A 196 3.62 -12.59 -4.49
C ASP A 196 3.78 -13.31 -3.14
N ARG A 197 4.81 -13.00 -2.38
CA ARG A 197 5.10 -13.63 -1.08
C ARG A 197 4.85 -12.75 0.12
N TRP A 198 4.51 -11.48 -0.11
CA TRP A 198 4.19 -10.51 0.90
C TRP A 198 3.07 -9.62 0.37
N PHE A 199 1.87 -9.72 0.92
CA PHE A 199 0.72 -9.00 0.38
C PHE A 199 0.54 -7.67 1.10
N ASN A 200 0.63 -6.61 0.30
CA ASN A 200 0.37 -5.23 0.72
C ASN A 200 -1.02 -4.78 0.27
N TRP A 201 -1.43 -3.65 0.79
CA TRP A 201 -2.65 -2.96 0.40
C TRP A 201 -2.83 -2.89 -1.13
N PRO A 202 -4.01 -3.21 -1.67
CA PRO A 202 -5.26 -3.54 -0.99
C PRO A 202 -5.53 -5.07 -0.91
N VAL A 203 -4.54 -5.92 -1.08
CA VAL A 203 -4.71 -7.37 -1.06
C VAL A 203 -4.50 -7.90 0.35
N SER A 204 -5.57 -8.36 0.98
CA SER A 204 -5.51 -8.98 2.30
C SER A 204 -5.41 -10.50 2.25
N GLN A 205 -4.89 -11.09 3.28
CA GLN A 205 -4.86 -12.51 3.54
C GLN A 205 -5.29 -12.80 4.97
N TRP A 206 -5.63 -14.07 5.26
CA TRP A 206 -5.82 -14.50 6.63
C TRP A 206 -4.49 -14.47 7.38
N GLY A 207 -4.53 -13.91 8.57
CA GLY A 207 -3.34 -13.82 9.41
C GLY A 207 -3.56 -12.93 10.61
N GLY A 208 -2.46 -12.59 11.26
CA GLY A 208 -2.48 -11.70 12.41
C GLY A 208 -1.09 -11.48 12.96
N ARG A 209 -1.04 -10.64 13.98
CA ARG A 209 0.19 -10.32 14.69
C ARG A 209 -0.02 -10.27 16.19
N ILE A 210 1.06 -10.48 16.91
CA ILE A 210 1.21 -10.18 18.33
C ILE A 210 2.28 -9.11 18.45
N LYS A 211 1.95 -7.98 19.07
CA LYS A 211 2.87 -6.89 19.34
C LYS A 211 3.02 -6.75 20.85
N PHE A 212 4.25 -6.63 21.30
CA PHE A 212 4.64 -6.39 22.69
C PHE A 212 5.17 -4.96 22.79
N ASN A 213 4.45 -4.08 23.47
CA ASN A 213 4.89 -2.73 23.81
C ASN A 213 5.77 -2.82 25.07
N ILE A 214 7.09 -2.94 24.87
CA ILE A 214 8.09 -3.16 25.94
C ILE A 214 8.23 -1.90 26.78
N THR A 215 8.23 -0.74 26.12
CA THR A 215 8.16 0.59 26.70
C THR A 215 7.23 1.46 25.83
N PRO A 216 6.88 2.68 26.22
CA PRO A 216 6.14 3.59 25.32
C PRO A 216 6.84 3.86 23.99
N GLU A 217 8.15 3.70 23.91
CA GLU A 217 8.94 3.95 22.70
C GLU A 217 9.38 2.68 21.97
N VAL A 218 9.48 1.53 22.66
CA VAL A 218 10.06 0.29 22.11
C VAL A 218 8.99 -0.79 22.02
N PHE A 219 8.86 -1.37 20.85
CA PHE A 219 8.01 -2.54 20.64
C PHE A 219 8.73 -3.66 19.89
N PHE A 220 8.26 -4.87 20.10
CA PHE A 220 8.59 -6.06 19.31
C PHE A 220 7.30 -6.67 18.78
N GLN A 221 7.29 -7.13 17.53
CA GLN A 221 6.13 -7.83 17.00
C GLN A 221 6.51 -9.01 16.12
N VAL A 222 5.61 -9.98 16.09
CA VAL A 222 5.66 -11.15 15.21
C VAL A 222 4.31 -11.34 14.55
N GLY A 223 4.33 -11.65 13.25
CA GLY A 223 3.13 -11.95 12.47
C GLY A 223 3.15 -13.38 11.96
N PHE A 224 1.96 -13.87 11.60
CA PHE A 224 1.75 -15.13 10.91
C PHE A 224 0.65 -14.94 9.87
N TYR A 225 0.95 -15.16 8.60
CA TYR A 225 0.05 -14.87 7.50
C TYR A 225 0.01 -16.01 6.50
N ASP A 226 -1.20 -16.38 6.08
CA ASP A 226 -1.43 -17.32 4.98
C ASP A 226 -0.93 -16.72 3.66
N GLN A 227 -0.23 -17.50 2.87
CA GLN A 227 0.20 -17.09 1.52
C GLN A 227 -0.60 -17.85 0.47
N ASN A 228 -1.50 -17.14 -0.18
CA ASN A 228 -2.42 -17.69 -1.17
C ASN A 228 -2.50 -16.75 -2.37
N ARG A 229 -1.85 -17.13 -3.48
CA ARG A 229 -1.79 -16.31 -4.71
C ARG A 229 -3.16 -16.01 -5.30
N ALA A 230 -4.15 -16.88 -5.08
CA ALA A 230 -5.50 -16.62 -5.56
C ALA A 230 -6.10 -15.32 -4.97
N ASN A 231 -5.59 -14.83 -3.83
CA ASN A 231 -5.98 -13.51 -3.31
C ASN A 231 -5.64 -12.34 -4.27
N TYR A 232 -4.72 -12.52 -5.23
CA TYR A 232 -4.44 -11.52 -6.28
C TYR A 232 -5.46 -11.56 -7.42
N ASP A 233 -6.17 -12.66 -7.61
CA ASP A 233 -7.08 -12.82 -8.73
C ASP A 233 -8.20 -11.80 -8.69
N ARG A 234 -8.55 -11.26 -9.85
CA ARG A 234 -9.56 -10.21 -9.97
C ARG A 234 -10.94 -10.65 -9.46
N GLY A 235 -11.28 -11.93 -9.63
CA GLY A 235 -12.55 -12.53 -9.18
C GLY A 235 -12.60 -12.80 -7.68
N ASP A 236 -11.46 -12.87 -7.00
CA ASP A 236 -11.32 -13.35 -5.62
C ASP A 236 -11.18 -12.23 -4.58
N GLY A 237 -11.57 -11.00 -4.93
CA GLY A 237 -11.46 -9.84 -4.04
C GLY A 237 -12.19 -9.96 -2.70
N PHE A 238 -13.24 -10.79 -2.62
CA PHE A 238 -14.02 -11.07 -1.40
C PHE A 238 -13.88 -12.51 -0.91
N ARG A 239 -12.92 -13.25 -1.42
CA ARG A 239 -12.70 -14.64 -1.05
C ARG A 239 -12.29 -14.76 0.41
N LEU A 240 -12.98 -15.65 1.15
CA LEU A 240 -12.72 -15.91 2.57
C LEU A 240 -12.21 -17.33 2.84
N ASP A 241 -12.28 -18.23 1.86
CA ASP A 241 -11.73 -19.59 2.03
C ASP A 241 -10.19 -19.59 1.91
N THR A 242 -9.57 -20.62 2.48
CA THR A 242 -8.12 -20.82 2.49
C THR A 242 -7.67 -21.90 1.50
N SER A 243 -8.55 -22.36 0.61
CA SER A 243 -8.17 -23.28 -0.44
C SER A 243 -7.12 -22.63 -1.37
N ASN A 244 -6.15 -23.40 -1.83
CA ASN A 244 -4.95 -22.94 -2.55
C ASN A 244 -3.93 -22.17 -1.69
N SER A 245 -3.94 -22.33 -0.36
CA SER A 245 -2.81 -21.89 0.47
C SER A 245 -1.52 -22.59 0.02
N GLU A 246 -0.47 -21.82 -0.22
CA GLU A 246 0.84 -22.32 -0.69
C GLU A 246 1.84 -22.40 0.45
N GLY A 247 1.58 -21.71 1.56
CA GLY A 247 2.47 -21.64 2.71
C GLY A 247 2.18 -20.45 3.61
N ASN A 248 3.17 -20.10 4.41
CA ASN A 248 3.03 -19.05 5.42
C ASN A 248 4.17 -18.05 5.36
N LEU A 249 3.84 -16.79 5.68
CA LEU A 249 4.80 -15.72 5.93
C LEU A 249 4.86 -15.41 7.42
N VAL A 250 6.08 -15.36 7.95
CA VAL A 250 6.35 -15.03 9.36
C VAL A 250 7.29 -13.84 9.42
N PRO A 251 6.80 -12.60 9.48
CA PRO A 251 7.61 -11.43 9.74
C PRO A 251 7.83 -11.23 11.24
N VAL A 252 8.99 -10.71 11.59
CA VAL A 252 9.34 -10.21 12.93
C VAL A 252 9.91 -8.81 12.80
N GLU A 253 9.59 -7.92 13.74
CA GLU A 253 10.05 -6.53 13.70
C GLU A 253 10.30 -6.01 15.11
N LEU A 254 11.41 -5.30 15.27
CA LEU A 254 11.72 -4.48 16.42
C LEU A 254 11.60 -3.02 16.01
N GLY A 255 10.84 -2.22 16.76
CA GLY A 255 10.64 -0.80 16.51
C GLY A 255 11.02 0.05 17.73
N TRP A 256 11.57 1.22 17.45
CA TRP A 256 11.91 2.24 18.42
C TRP A 256 11.40 3.61 17.93
N LYS A 257 10.55 4.25 18.74
CA LYS A 257 9.92 5.55 18.46
C LYS A 257 10.38 6.61 19.47
N PRO A 258 11.64 7.05 19.41
CA PRO A 258 12.16 8.06 20.33
C PRO A 258 11.73 9.47 19.96
N THR A 259 11.95 10.40 20.89
CA THR A 259 11.97 11.82 20.61
C THR A 259 13.35 12.39 20.95
N PHE A 260 13.86 13.31 20.10
CA PHE A 260 15.19 13.88 20.27
C PHE A 260 15.18 15.40 20.48
N GLY A 261 16.14 15.86 21.25
CA GLY A 261 16.38 17.28 21.49
C GLY A 261 15.33 17.95 22.38
N PRO A 262 15.50 19.28 22.63
CA PRO A 262 14.57 20.05 23.47
C PRO A 262 13.17 20.15 22.85
N GLU A 263 13.07 20.14 21.53
CA GLU A 263 11.81 20.19 20.77
C GLU A 263 11.08 18.84 20.70
N LYS A 264 11.69 17.75 21.22
CA LYS A 264 11.14 16.40 21.20
C LYS A 264 10.80 15.91 19.78
N LEU A 265 11.71 16.11 18.83
CA LEU A 265 11.55 15.73 17.44
C LEU A 265 11.34 14.22 17.30
N PRO A 266 10.21 13.76 16.73
CA PRO A 266 9.89 12.34 16.70
C PRO A 266 10.75 11.56 15.70
N GLY A 267 11.11 10.34 16.09
CA GLY A 267 11.74 9.33 15.26
C GLY A 267 10.92 8.05 15.19
N ASN A 268 11.12 7.25 14.14
CA ASN A 268 10.54 5.93 13.97
C ASN A 268 11.58 5.04 13.28
N TYR A 269 12.18 4.14 14.04
CA TYR A 269 13.26 3.27 13.60
C TYR A 269 12.80 1.83 13.70
N ARG A 270 12.87 1.07 12.60
CA ARG A 270 12.44 -0.31 12.56
C ARG A 270 13.47 -1.18 11.87
N ILE A 271 13.68 -2.36 12.41
CA ILE A 271 14.42 -3.44 11.78
C ILE A 271 13.56 -4.69 11.78
N GLY A 272 13.43 -5.32 10.63
CA GLY A 272 12.61 -6.50 10.48
C GLY A 272 13.31 -7.60 9.68
N TYR A 273 12.81 -8.80 9.89
CA TYR A 273 13.19 -10.00 9.16
C TYR A 273 11.92 -10.78 8.84
N TYR A 274 11.90 -11.48 7.73
CA TYR A 274 10.79 -12.35 7.37
C TYR A 274 11.25 -13.70 6.85
N TYR A 275 10.45 -14.72 7.11
CA TYR A 275 10.56 -16.05 6.55
C TYR A 275 9.27 -16.40 5.83
N SER A 276 9.40 -17.02 4.63
CA SER A 276 8.28 -17.54 3.84
C SER A 276 8.53 -19.01 3.57
N SER A 277 7.54 -19.85 3.82
CA SER A 277 7.60 -21.30 3.53
C SER A 277 7.14 -21.66 2.12
N VAL A 278 6.85 -20.67 1.27
CA VAL A 278 6.45 -20.91 -0.14
C VAL A 278 7.69 -21.23 -0.98
N ASP A 279 7.54 -22.24 -1.83
CA ASP A 279 8.57 -22.66 -2.79
C ASP A 279 8.90 -21.54 -3.79
N GLY A 280 10.13 -21.55 -4.29
CA GLY A 280 10.59 -20.58 -5.28
C GLY A 280 11.72 -21.11 -6.14
N ASP A 281 11.71 -20.67 -7.40
CA ASP A 281 12.77 -20.97 -8.37
C ASP A 281 14.14 -20.49 -7.88
N VAL A 282 15.13 -21.36 -7.90
CA VAL A 282 16.53 -21.00 -7.65
C VAL A 282 17.15 -20.50 -8.95
N TYR A 283 17.20 -19.19 -9.16
CA TYR A 283 17.61 -18.59 -10.43
C TYR A 283 19.00 -19.02 -10.91
N GLY A 284 19.96 -19.20 -10.01
CA GLY A 284 21.30 -19.69 -10.34
C GLY A 284 21.36 -21.15 -10.84
N SER A 285 20.26 -21.90 -10.74
CA SER A 285 20.18 -23.33 -11.08
C SER A 285 19.63 -23.61 -12.48
N TRP A 286 19.23 -22.59 -13.25
CA TRP A 286 18.54 -22.79 -14.53
C TRP A 286 19.35 -23.67 -15.48
N ARG A 287 18.76 -24.80 -15.94
CA ARG A 287 19.33 -25.74 -16.89
C ARG A 287 18.22 -26.49 -17.63
N ASN A 288 18.43 -26.76 -18.92
CA ASN A 288 17.52 -27.59 -19.72
C ASN A 288 16.05 -27.17 -19.67
N GLY A 289 15.77 -25.86 -19.56
CA GLY A 289 14.42 -25.32 -19.58
C GLY A 289 13.72 -25.26 -18.22
N GLY A 290 14.43 -25.50 -17.10
CA GLY A 290 13.83 -25.44 -15.76
C GLY A 290 14.78 -24.93 -14.67
N TYR A 291 14.18 -24.63 -13.54
CA TYR A 291 14.86 -24.27 -12.29
C TYR A 291 14.77 -25.41 -11.28
N GLN A 292 15.67 -25.42 -10.33
CA GLN A 292 15.48 -26.17 -9.07
C GLN A 292 14.62 -25.32 -8.14
N ASP A 293 13.79 -25.97 -7.33
CA ASP A 293 12.99 -25.33 -6.32
C ASP A 293 13.73 -25.24 -4.98
N GLN A 294 13.45 -24.19 -4.24
CA GLN A 294 13.81 -24.05 -2.83
C GLN A 294 12.54 -23.82 -2.02
N ALA A 295 12.31 -24.68 -1.02
CA ALA A 295 11.09 -24.72 -0.20
C ALA A 295 10.93 -23.56 0.81
N HIS A 296 11.69 -22.49 0.66
CA HIS A 296 11.60 -21.33 1.54
C HIS A 296 12.28 -20.10 0.92
N ALA A 297 11.93 -18.95 1.48
CA ALA A 297 12.62 -17.71 1.17
C ALA A 297 12.61 -16.80 2.41
N TYR A 298 13.53 -15.88 2.46
CA TYR A 298 13.68 -14.96 3.58
C TYR A 298 14.19 -13.60 3.12
N GLY A 299 14.19 -12.64 4.03
CA GLY A 299 14.76 -11.33 3.79
C GLY A 299 14.70 -10.47 5.04
N GLY A 300 15.25 -9.28 4.93
CA GLY A 300 15.24 -8.32 6.02
C GLY A 300 15.10 -6.90 5.51
N TYR A 301 14.70 -6.01 6.39
CA TYR A 301 14.54 -4.61 6.06
C TYR A 301 14.94 -3.70 7.23
N LEU A 302 15.28 -2.48 6.88
CA LEU A 302 15.54 -1.37 7.78
C LEU A 302 14.70 -0.19 7.34
N LEU A 303 14.05 0.46 8.29
CA LEU A 303 13.30 1.69 8.08
C LEU A 303 13.71 2.71 9.15
N LEU A 304 14.12 3.89 8.71
CA LEU A 304 14.49 5.01 9.56
C LEU A 304 13.68 6.24 9.13
N GLN A 305 12.94 6.83 10.04
CA GLN A 305 12.24 8.09 9.83
C GLN A 305 12.59 9.01 10.99
N GLN A 306 13.00 10.24 10.68
CA GLN A 306 13.38 11.23 11.68
C GLN A 306 12.94 12.63 11.28
N GLN A 307 12.19 13.29 12.16
CA GLN A 307 11.98 14.72 12.09
C GLN A 307 13.28 15.43 12.46
N LEU A 308 13.80 16.30 11.58
CA LEU A 308 15.09 16.97 11.74
C LEU A 308 14.95 18.36 12.35
N THR A 309 13.85 19.07 12.06
CA THR A 309 13.58 20.41 12.55
C THR A 309 12.12 20.55 12.95
N ALA A 310 11.85 21.49 13.88
CA ALA A 310 10.51 22.06 14.10
C ALA A 310 10.52 23.48 13.54
N GLN A 311 9.40 23.94 13.01
CA GLN A 311 9.25 25.33 12.57
C GLN A 311 8.44 26.10 13.61
N ASP A 312 9.01 27.17 14.14
CA ASP A 312 8.40 28.02 15.22
C ASP A 312 7.97 27.20 16.46
N GLY A 313 8.69 26.10 16.75
CA GLY A 313 8.40 25.19 17.84
C GLY A 313 7.27 24.18 17.58
N ASP A 314 6.66 24.21 16.40
CA ASP A 314 5.66 23.20 15.99
C ASP A 314 6.36 21.98 15.35
N VAL A 315 6.34 20.86 16.05
CA VAL A 315 6.94 19.58 15.60
C VAL A 315 6.20 18.94 14.43
N ASN A 316 4.97 19.39 14.12
CA ASN A 316 4.25 18.93 12.93
C ASN A 316 4.68 19.67 11.65
N ARG A 317 5.48 20.74 11.81
CA ARG A 317 6.06 21.52 10.71
C ARG A 317 7.58 21.39 10.74
N GLY A 318 8.20 21.27 9.59
CA GLY A 318 9.65 21.23 9.48
C GLY A 318 10.14 20.14 8.54
N LEU A 319 11.44 19.94 8.52
CA LEU A 319 12.13 18.99 7.67
C LEU A 319 12.17 17.61 8.33
N GLY A 320 11.76 16.59 7.59
CA GLY A 320 11.92 15.18 7.95
C GLY A 320 12.79 14.43 6.92
N VAL A 321 13.37 13.32 7.34
CA VAL A 321 14.10 12.38 6.46
C VAL A 321 13.60 10.97 6.67
N ARG A 322 13.54 10.20 5.59
CA ARG A 322 13.29 8.75 5.58
C ARG A 322 14.38 8.02 4.84
N VAL A 323 14.78 6.88 5.38
CA VAL A 323 15.70 5.94 4.73
C VAL A 323 15.09 4.55 4.85
N GLN A 324 15.06 3.81 3.76
CA GLN A 324 14.68 2.41 3.74
C GLN A 324 15.74 1.57 3.04
N ALA A 325 15.91 0.34 3.49
CA ALA A 325 16.70 -0.67 2.83
C ALA A 325 16.03 -2.03 2.97
N VAL A 326 16.02 -2.81 1.90
CA VAL A 326 15.51 -4.18 1.87
C VAL A 326 16.58 -5.08 1.27
N MET A 327 16.76 -6.25 1.86
CA MET A 327 17.58 -7.34 1.33
C MET A 327 16.72 -8.61 1.25
N ASN A 328 16.61 -9.17 0.06
CA ASN A 328 15.87 -10.40 -0.18
C ASN A 328 16.81 -11.59 -0.36
N ASP A 329 16.27 -12.80 -0.18
CA ASP A 329 16.98 -14.05 -0.49
C ASP A 329 17.52 -14.01 -1.93
N HIS A 330 18.84 -14.05 -2.06
CA HIS A 330 19.51 -13.97 -3.37
C HIS A 330 19.16 -15.16 -4.29
N LYS A 331 18.83 -16.33 -3.74
CA LYS A 331 18.56 -17.51 -4.56
C LYS A 331 17.22 -17.43 -5.31
N THR A 332 16.17 -16.93 -4.63
CA THR A 332 14.79 -17.02 -5.14
C THR A 332 14.13 -15.66 -5.44
N SER A 333 14.86 -14.55 -5.32
CA SER A 333 14.31 -13.21 -5.58
C SER A 333 14.83 -12.65 -6.91
N LYS A 334 13.93 -12.09 -7.72
CA LYS A 334 14.31 -11.37 -8.96
C LYS A 334 15.06 -10.09 -8.63
N THR A 335 14.67 -9.42 -7.56
CA THR A 335 15.34 -8.25 -6.99
C THR A 335 15.91 -8.62 -5.64
N ASP A 336 17.21 -8.48 -5.45
CA ASP A 336 17.89 -8.93 -4.25
C ASP A 336 18.10 -7.82 -3.22
N ASN A 337 18.10 -6.56 -3.64
CA ASN A 337 18.19 -5.44 -2.71
C ASN A 337 17.53 -4.16 -3.24
N TYR A 338 17.11 -3.33 -2.30
CA TYR A 338 16.48 -2.03 -2.53
C TYR A 338 16.95 -1.03 -1.47
N GLN A 339 17.11 0.24 -1.86
CA GLN A 339 17.39 1.35 -0.97
C GLN A 339 16.61 2.60 -1.42
N SER A 340 16.17 3.42 -0.45
CA SER A 340 15.64 4.75 -0.72
C SER A 340 16.03 5.76 0.35
N ILE A 341 16.02 7.01 -0.07
CA ILE A 341 16.09 8.17 0.81
C ILE A 341 15.07 9.20 0.33
N ALA A 342 14.36 9.81 1.27
CA ALA A 342 13.42 10.88 0.97
C ALA A 342 13.47 11.96 2.05
N PHE A 343 13.29 13.19 1.64
CA PHE A 343 13.15 14.36 2.49
C PHE A 343 11.76 14.94 2.29
N THR A 344 11.10 15.31 3.38
CA THR A 344 9.80 15.99 3.37
C THR A 344 9.88 17.25 4.20
N TRP A 345 9.33 18.34 3.72
CA TRP A 345 9.22 19.60 4.44
C TRP A 345 7.75 19.98 4.56
N THR A 346 7.19 19.73 5.74
CA THR A 346 5.80 20.08 6.07
C THR A 346 5.72 21.53 6.56
N GLY A 347 4.75 22.28 6.03
CA GLY A 347 4.52 23.69 6.37
C GLY A 347 5.69 24.63 6.01
N PRO A 348 6.26 24.54 4.77
CA PRO A 348 7.41 25.38 4.40
C PRO A 348 7.08 26.87 4.36
N PHE A 349 5.80 27.23 4.26
CA PHE A 349 5.32 28.60 4.18
C PHE A 349 4.30 28.88 5.31
N ASP A 350 4.47 30.00 6.02
CA ASP A 350 3.55 30.36 7.12
C ASP A 350 2.12 30.60 6.65
N ALA A 351 1.96 31.13 5.43
CA ALA A 351 0.63 31.29 4.83
C ALA A 351 -0.04 29.95 4.45
N ARG A 352 0.71 28.85 4.42
CA ARG A 352 0.27 27.51 4.00
C ARG A 352 0.92 26.44 4.89
N PRO A 353 0.58 26.41 6.19
CA PRO A 353 1.27 25.57 7.17
C PRO A 353 1.00 24.07 7.02
N GLN A 354 0.01 23.68 6.21
CA GLN A 354 -0.35 22.28 5.98
C GLN A 354 0.15 21.74 4.64
N ASP A 355 0.79 22.59 3.81
CA ASP A 355 1.39 22.14 2.56
C ASP A 355 2.69 21.38 2.82
N GLU A 356 3.08 20.54 1.87
CA GLU A 356 4.30 19.74 1.99
C GLU A 356 5.08 19.71 0.66
N ILE A 357 6.39 19.79 0.76
CA ILE A 357 7.31 19.51 -0.35
C ILE A 357 8.03 18.20 -0.05
N GLY A 358 8.11 17.31 -1.01
CA GLY A 358 8.88 16.07 -0.89
C GLY A 358 9.84 15.90 -2.05
N VAL A 359 11.03 15.35 -1.74
CA VAL A 359 12.04 14.93 -2.72
C VAL A 359 12.55 13.56 -2.31
N GLY A 360 12.57 12.60 -3.24
CA GLY A 360 13.01 11.25 -2.94
C GLY A 360 13.80 10.62 -4.08
N ALA A 361 14.64 9.65 -3.71
CA ALA A 361 15.39 8.80 -4.61
C ALA A 361 15.36 7.36 -4.14
N SER A 362 15.23 6.41 -5.07
CA SER A 362 15.30 4.98 -4.78
C SER A 362 16.16 4.24 -5.79
N ARG A 363 16.67 3.09 -5.38
CA ARG A 363 17.39 2.12 -6.19
C ARG A 363 16.82 0.74 -5.96
N ILE A 364 16.48 0.03 -7.04
CA ILE A 364 16.01 -1.36 -7.03
C ILE A 364 17.01 -2.18 -7.84
N HIS A 365 17.67 -3.14 -7.22
CA HIS A 365 18.72 -3.93 -7.86
C HIS A 365 18.21 -5.30 -8.29
N VAL A 366 18.48 -5.66 -9.54
CA VAL A 366 18.17 -6.96 -10.11
C VAL A 366 19.24 -7.98 -9.73
N ASN A 367 18.79 -9.13 -9.28
CA ASN A 367 19.66 -10.24 -8.92
C ASN A 367 20.48 -10.76 -10.13
N SER A 368 21.78 -10.84 -9.97
CA SER A 368 22.70 -11.31 -11.04
C SER A 368 22.47 -12.75 -11.47
N ASP A 369 21.98 -13.61 -10.59
CA ASP A 369 21.60 -14.99 -10.94
C ASP A 369 20.36 -15.01 -11.83
N TYR A 370 19.39 -14.13 -11.57
CA TYR A 370 18.24 -13.94 -12.45
C TYR A 370 18.66 -13.41 -13.83
N THR A 371 19.52 -12.39 -13.87
CA THR A 371 20.11 -11.87 -15.11
C THR A 371 20.78 -12.98 -15.93
N ARG A 372 21.59 -13.83 -15.27
CA ARG A 372 22.26 -14.97 -15.91
C ARG A 372 21.26 -15.97 -16.46
N ALA A 373 20.20 -16.27 -15.72
CA ALA A 373 19.14 -17.16 -16.17
C ALA A 373 18.44 -16.64 -17.45
N LEU A 374 18.13 -15.34 -17.52
CA LEU A 374 17.56 -14.73 -18.73
C LEU A 374 18.48 -14.91 -19.96
N ARG A 375 19.79 -14.70 -19.79
CA ARG A 375 20.77 -14.90 -20.87
C ARG A 375 20.83 -16.36 -21.31
N GLN A 376 20.83 -17.32 -20.39
CA GLN A 376 20.83 -18.74 -20.68
C GLN A 376 19.54 -19.18 -21.39
N GLN A 377 18.39 -18.64 -21.02
CA GLN A 377 17.10 -18.91 -21.67
C GLN A 377 17.10 -18.41 -23.13
N ASN A 378 17.55 -17.18 -23.37
CA ASN A 378 17.67 -16.63 -24.72
C ASN A 378 18.62 -17.50 -25.58
N GLN A 379 19.76 -17.88 -25.02
CA GLN A 379 20.70 -18.76 -25.74
C GLN A 379 20.08 -20.13 -26.08
N ALA A 380 19.36 -20.75 -25.15
CA ALA A 380 18.69 -22.03 -25.36
C ALA A 380 17.56 -21.93 -26.40
N ASN A 381 16.90 -20.79 -26.49
CA ASN A 381 15.83 -20.52 -27.46
C ASN A 381 16.36 -20.00 -28.79
N GLY A 382 17.70 -19.85 -28.97
CA GLY A 382 18.32 -19.30 -30.16
C GLY A 382 18.05 -17.81 -30.39
N GLU A 383 17.66 -17.08 -29.33
CA GLU A 383 17.33 -15.68 -29.39
C GLU A 383 18.56 -14.79 -29.11
N SER A 384 18.78 -13.81 -29.98
CA SER A 384 19.92 -12.88 -29.86
C SER A 384 19.55 -11.41 -30.12
N ARG A 385 18.35 -11.14 -30.62
CA ARG A 385 17.93 -9.81 -31.03
C ARG A 385 16.87 -9.27 -30.10
N PHE A 386 17.09 -8.08 -29.54
CA PHE A 386 16.16 -7.43 -28.64
C PHE A 386 14.77 -7.18 -29.26
N ASP A 387 14.68 -6.91 -30.55
CA ASP A 387 13.43 -6.65 -31.27
C ASP A 387 12.65 -7.95 -31.62
N SER A 388 13.19 -9.12 -31.35
CA SER A 388 12.44 -10.38 -31.46
C SER A 388 11.35 -10.46 -30.40
N PRO A 389 10.11 -10.81 -30.75
CA PRO A 389 9.00 -10.89 -29.77
C PRO A 389 9.19 -12.00 -28.73
N THR A 390 10.04 -12.99 -29.00
CA THR A 390 10.35 -14.13 -28.13
C THR A 390 11.63 -13.92 -27.32
N TYR A 391 12.37 -12.84 -27.58
CA TYR A 391 13.54 -12.47 -26.79
C TYR A 391 13.09 -12.01 -25.39
N LEU A 392 13.72 -12.53 -24.36
CA LEU A 392 13.57 -12.10 -22.99
C LEU A 392 14.51 -10.90 -22.75
N PRO A 393 13.99 -9.67 -22.58
CA PRO A 393 14.86 -8.53 -22.30
C PRO A 393 15.73 -8.79 -21.07
N ILE A 394 17.01 -8.47 -21.18
CA ILE A 394 17.94 -8.70 -20.09
C ILE A 394 17.75 -7.61 -19.04
N GLN A 395 17.23 -8.01 -17.90
CA GLN A 395 17.14 -7.15 -16.71
C GLN A 395 18.47 -7.27 -15.95
N GLU A 396 19.22 -6.17 -15.83
CA GLU A 396 20.55 -6.14 -15.23
C GLU A 396 20.84 -4.83 -14.54
N GLY A 397 21.57 -4.90 -13.42
CA GLY A 397 21.93 -3.69 -12.66
C GLY A 397 20.79 -3.16 -11.82
N SER A 398 20.40 -1.92 -12.01
CA SER A 398 19.38 -1.29 -11.16
C SER A 398 18.50 -0.33 -11.93
N GLU A 399 17.23 -0.28 -11.53
CA GLU A 399 16.34 0.83 -11.84
C GLU A 399 16.48 1.88 -10.72
N TYR A 400 16.59 3.17 -11.11
CA TYR A 400 16.57 4.28 -10.16
C TYR A 400 15.33 5.14 -10.40
N ASN A 401 14.67 5.54 -9.31
CA ASN A 401 13.49 6.38 -9.35
C ASN A 401 13.73 7.64 -8.52
N TYR A 402 13.41 8.78 -9.09
CA TYR A 402 13.46 10.09 -8.46
C TYR A 402 12.10 10.74 -8.55
N GLU A 403 11.67 11.40 -7.49
CA GLU A 403 10.43 12.17 -7.49
C GLU A 403 10.58 13.44 -6.67
N VAL A 404 9.98 14.52 -7.18
CA VAL A 404 9.72 15.75 -6.43
C VAL A 404 8.24 16.07 -6.54
N TYR A 405 7.62 16.46 -5.42
CA TYR A 405 6.22 16.87 -5.38
C TYR A 405 6.01 18.13 -4.52
N TYR A 406 4.91 18.81 -4.80
CA TYR A 406 4.31 19.80 -3.93
C TYR A 406 2.88 19.38 -3.59
N ASN A 407 2.59 19.12 -2.32
CA ASN A 407 1.25 18.78 -1.86
C ASN A 407 0.54 20.03 -1.32
N ALA A 408 -0.42 20.53 -2.06
CA ALA A 408 -1.27 21.65 -1.66
C ALA A 408 -2.48 21.16 -0.89
N LYS A 409 -2.62 21.49 0.38
CA LYS A 409 -3.84 21.29 1.16
C LYS A 409 -4.87 22.35 0.74
N VAL A 410 -5.77 22.01 -0.17
CA VAL A 410 -6.75 22.97 -0.76
C VAL A 410 -7.88 23.26 0.21
N THR A 411 -8.38 22.21 0.87
CA THR A 411 -9.34 22.26 1.98
C THR A 411 -8.95 21.22 3.01
N ASN A 412 -9.61 21.17 4.17
CA ASN A 412 -9.34 20.11 5.15
C ASN A 412 -9.66 18.69 4.64
N TRP A 413 -10.55 18.58 3.64
CA TRP A 413 -10.95 17.31 3.04
C TRP A 413 -10.30 17.04 1.67
N MET A 414 -9.54 18.00 1.08
CA MET A 414 -8.96 17.83 -0.26
C MET A 414 -7.52 18.30 -0.33
N SER A 415 -6.67 17.51 -0.94
CA SER A 415 -5.32 17.90 -1.36
C SER A 415 -5.08 17.62 -2.84
N LEU A 416 -4.25 18.46 -3.47
CA LEU A 416 -3.74 18.30 -4.82
C LEU A 416 -2.22 18.25 -4.78
N ARG A 417 -1.63 17.31 -5.53
CA ARG A 417 -0.18 17.06 -5.47
C ARG A 417 0.39 16.85 -6.88
N PRO A 418 0.75 17.93 -7.60
CA PRO A 418 1.60 17.83 -8.78
C PRO A 418 2.97 17.25 -8.43
N ASN A 419 3.52 16.44 -9.32
CA ASN A 419 4.85 15.84 -9.18
C ASN A 419 5.58 15.71 -10.51
N LEU A 420 6.90 15.59 -10.41
CA LEU A 420 7.79 15.23 -11.51
C LEU A 420 8.60 14.02 -11.08
N GLN A 421 8.70 13.04 -11.98
CA GLN A 421 9.48 11.83 -11.74
C GLN A 421 10.51 11.65 -12.85
N TYR A 422 11.66 11.09 -12.50
CA TYR A 422 12.69 10.68 -13.44
C TYR A 422 13.09 9.24 -13.13
N VAL A 423 12.97 8.36 -14.14
CA VAL A 423 13.28 6.94 -14.01
C VAL A 423 14.47 6.62 -14.90
N VAL A 424 15.54 6.13 -14.30
CA VAL A 424 16.75 5.67 -14.98
C VAL A 424 16.69 4.17 -15.16
N ALA A 425 16.97 3.72 -16.39
CA ALA A 425 16.93 2.32 -16.79
C ALA A 425 15.60 1.62 -16.38
N PRO A 426 14.43 2.05 -16.92
CA PRO A 426 13.14 1.43 -16.58
C PRO A 426 13.16 -0.09 -16.78
N GLY A 427 12.73 -0.85 -15.76
CA GLY A 427 12.79 -2.30 -15.73
C GLY A 427 14.22 -2.88 -15.57
N ALA A 428 15.23 -2.03 -15.34
CA ALA A 428 16.65 -2.39 -15.38
C ALA A 428 17.05 -3.01 -16.75
N VAL A 429 16.50 -2.47 -17.86
CA VAL A 429 16.76 -2.91 -19.24
C VAL A 429 17.54 -1.82 -19.95
N SER A 430 18.77 -2.13 -20.38
CA SER A 430 19.71 -1.14 -20.96
C SER A 430 19.25 -0.57 -22.31
N GLU A 431 18.41 -1.26 -23.04
CA GLU A 431 17.84 -0.84 -24.33
C GLU A 431 16.67 0.15 -24.17
N VAL A 432 16.13 0.29 -22.97
CA VAL A 432 15.07 1.25 -22.67
C VAL A 432 15.70 2.57 -22.20
N LYS A 433 15.30 3.67 -22.83
CA LYS A 433 15.79 5.00 -22.46
C LYS A 433 15.22 5.42 -21.10
N ASP A 434 15.98 6.24 -20.39
CA ASP A 434 15.48 6.93 -19.21
C ASP A 434 14.20 7.70 -19.52
N ALA A 435 13.31 7.81 -18.55
CA ALA A 435 12.01 8.44 -18.74
C ALA A 435 11.78 9.62 -17.80
N PHE A 436 11.16 10.69 -18.35
CA PHE A 436 10.71 11.84 -17.59
C PHE A 436 9.20 11.91 -17.58
N ILE A 437 8.60 11.92 -16.38
CA ILE A 437 7.17 11.79 -16.17
C ILE A 437 6.66 13.01 -15.38
N GLY A 438 5.52 13.56 -15.81
CA GLY A 438 4.76 14.53 -15.05
C GLY A 438 3.49 13.85 -14.49
N GLY A 439 3.19 14.10 -13.22
CA GLY A 439 2.05 13.52 -12.54
C GLY A 439 1.28 14.54 -11.71
N ILE A 440 0.05 14.16 -11.35
CA ILE A 440 -0.77 14.86 -10.37
C ILE A 440 -1.61 13.84 -9.60
N SER A 441 -1.62 13.96 -8.29
CA SER A 441 -2.54 13.21 -7.43
C SER A 441 -3.56 14.13 -6.79
N ALA A 442 -4.74 13.58 -6.47
CA ALA A 442 -5.72 14.21 -5.58
C ALA A 442 -6.19 13.20 -4.53
N ASN A 443 -6.36 13.68 -3.30
CA ASN A 443 -6.96 12.91 -2.22
C ASN A 443 -8.17 13.68 -1.70
N ILE A 444 -9.29 12.98 -1.53
CA ILE A 444 -10.57 13.54 -1.06
C ILE A 444 -11.10 12.64 0.07
N ALA A 445 -11.38 13.24 1.23
CA ALA A 445 -12.07 12.62 2.35
C ALA A 445 -13.56 12.99 2.32
N PHE A 446 -14.43 11.97 2.38
CA PHE A 446 -15.89 12.13 2.32
C PHE A 446 -16.55 11.98 3.67
#